data_47d3109d8c6d3de5988de11ac5056f12
#
_entry.id   47d3109d8c6d3de5988de11ac5056f12
#
_cell.length_a   1.000
_cell.length_b   1.000
_cell.length_c   1.000
_cell.angle_alpha   90.00
_cell.angle_beta   90.00
_cell.angle_gamma   90.00
#
_symmetry.space_group_name_H-M   'P 1'
#
loop_
_entity.id
_entity.type
_entity.pdbx_description
1 polymer ?
#
loop_
_entity_poly.entity_id
_entity_poly.type
_entity_poly.pdbx_seq_one_letter_code
_entity_poly.pdbx_strand_id
1 'polypeptide(L)'
;PQCKNDRHVERFRTESIPDMQRTINAGVESGKYKNVYALVLGDLVYDYLDQWDNMKDVMSNVEINDGQGYLPFFNSIGNHDHYEDCVDDYAGCQNYVDRFGPTDYSFDRGNVHFVTMDNVFYKKHNTYDSGFTDAQVEWLKADFDLVKDKENKMLVFYAHVPFRGGAEK
;
A
#
# COMPACT_ATOMS: atom_id res chain seq x y z
N PRO A 1 -0.48 -4.65 -8.34
CA PRO A 1 0.05 -5.56 -9.40
C PRO A 1 -0.62 -6.94 -9.38
N GLN A 2 -1.02 -7.48 -8.22
CA GLN A 2 -1.73 -8.76 -8.06
C GLN A 2 -0.99 -9.94 -8.75
N CYS A 3 0.28 -10.12 -8.40
CA CYS A 3 1.16 -11.08 -9.06
C CYS A 3 0.91 -12.51 -8.58
N LYS A 4 0.60 -13.43 -9.51
CA LYS A 4 0.33 -14.86 -9.26
C LYS A 4 1.57 -15.76 -9.43
N ASN A 5 2.55 -15.32 -10.21
CA ASN A 5 3.69 -16.13 -10.60
C ASN A 5 4.83 -15.24 -11.15
N ASP A 6 5.97 -15.84 -11.40
CA ASP A 6 7.16 -15.14 -11.92
C ASP A 6 6.89 -14.36 -13.20
N ARG A 7 6.05 -14.87 -14.10
CA ARG A 7 5.70 -14.17 -15.34
C ARG A 7 4.99 -12.84 -15.07
N HIS A 8 4.12 -12.78 -14.06
CA HIS A 8 3.42 -11.54 -13.68
C HIS A 8 4.39 -10.55 -13.04
N VAL A 9 5.29 -11.03 -12.18
CA VAL A 9 6.35 -10.20 -11.58
C VAL A 9 7.26 -9.66 -12.67
N GLU A 10 7.70 -10.50 -13.60
CA GLU A 10 8.56 -10.10 -14.71
C GLU A 10 7.86 -9.07 -15.62
N ARG A 11 6.59 -9.26 -15.91
CA ARG A 11 5.80 -8.29 -16.65
C ARG A 11 5.69 -6.94 -15.92
N PHE A 12 5.49 -6.96 -14.61
CA PHE A 12 5.49 -5.75 -13.80
C PHE A 12 6.84 -5.04 -13.88
N ARG A 13 7.95 -5.80 -13.77
CA ARG A 13 9.32 -5.31 -13.86
C ARG A 13 9.65 -4.72 -15.24
N THR A 14 9.25 -5.39 -16.33
CA THR A 14 9.70 -5.06 -17.69
C THR A 14 8.75 -4.15 -18.46
N GLU A 15 7.48 -4.08 -18.07
CA GLU A 15 6.49 -3.24 -18.76
C GLU A 15 6.03 -2.07 -17.87
N SER A 16 5.49 -2.37 -16.66
CA SER A 16 4.87 -1.33 -15.84
C SER A 16 5.88 -0.38 -15.20
N ILE A 17 6.97 -0.91 -14.64
CA ILE A 17 8.00 -0.09 -14.01
C ILE A 17 8.67 0.86 -15.01
N PRO A 18 9.13 0.42 -16.18
CA PRO A 18 9.72 1.33 -17.17
C PRO A 18 8.76 2.42 -17.65
N ASP A 19 7.46 2.11 -17.75
CA ASP A 19 6.46 3.11 -18.11
C ASP A 19 6.26 4.17 -17.02
N MET A 20 6.20 3.73 -15.76
CA MET A 20 6.19 4.63 -14.60
C MET A 20 7.45 5.50 -14.57
N GLN A 21 8.63 4.93 -14.73
CA GLN A 21 9.92 5.65 -14.73
C GLN A 21 9.97 6.71 -15.81
N ARG A 22 9.58 6.39 -17.05
CA ARG A 22 9.51 7.38 -18.15
C ARG A 22 8.61 8.55 -17.80
N THR A 23 7.43 8.26 -17.25
CA THR A 23 6.45 9.31 -16.87
C THR A 23 6.97 10.19 -15.74
N ILE A 24 7.60 9.58 -14.74
CA ILE A 24 8.19 10.29 -13.60
C ILE A 24 9.36 11.18 -14.06
N ASN A 25 10.30 10.62 -14.80
CA ASN A 25 11.48 11.35 -15.26
C ASN A 25 11.09 12.55 -16.13
N ALA A 26 10.21 12.36 -17.11
CA ALA A 26 9.70 13.46 -17.93
C ALA A 26 9.00 14.55 -17.09
N GLY A 27 8.26 14.17 -16.05
CA GLY A 27 7.61 15.12 -15.14
C GLY A 27 8.59 15.89 -14.26
N VAL A 28 9.67 15.25 -13.83
CA VAL A 28 10.74 15.88 -13.05
C VAL A 28 11.58 16.81 -13.94
N GLU A 29 12.02 16.35 -15.10
CA GLU A 29 12.78 17.15 -16.07
C GLU A 29 12.06 18.43 -16.49
N SER A 30 10.73 18.33 -16.72
CA SER A 30 9.92 19.50 -17.06
C SER A 30 9.62 20.42 -15.88
N GLY A 31 10.06 20.08 -14.66
CA GLY A 31 9.76 20.80 -13.43
C GLY A 31 8.30 20.69 -12.95
N LYS A 32 7.51 19.82 -13.58
CA LYS A 32 6.11 19.59 -13.20
C LYS A 32 6.01 18.82 -11.89
N TYR A 33 6.91 17.87 -11.63
CA TYR A 33 6.96 17.07 -10.41
C TYR A 33 8.20 17.44 -9.58
N LYS A 34 8.02 17.56 -8.27
CA LYS A 34 9.11 17.84 -7.32
C LYS A 34 9.36 16.68 -6.37
N ASN A 35 8.28 16.03 -5.94
CA ASN A 35 8.32 14.87 -5.05
C ASN A 35 7.40 13.81 -5.65
N VAL A 36 7.95 12.62 -5.85
CA VAL A 36 7.21 11.51 -6.43
C VAL A 36 7.26 10.31 -5.48
N TYR A 37 6.15 9.66 -5.32
CA TYR A 37 5.98 8.43 -4.55
C TYR A 37 4.81 7.64 -5.11
N ALA A 38 4.73 6.37 -4.79
CA ALA A 38 3.64 5.49 -5.19
C ALA A 38 2.80 5.08 -3.97
N LEU A 39 1.48 5.12 -4.12
CA LEU A 39 0.55 4.50 -3.19
C LEU A 39 0.05 3.20 -3.83
N VAL A 40 0.16 2.10 -3.10
CA VAL A 40 -0.35 0.81 -3.55
C VAL A 40 -1.55 0.43 -2.67
N LEU A 41 -2.66 0.15 -3.32
CA LEU A 41 -3.94 -0.11 -2.65
C LEU A 41 -4.18 -1.59 -2.37
N GLY A 42 -3.13 -2.31 -2.02
CA GLY A 42 -3.19 -3.74 -1.71
C GLY A 42 -3.10 -4.66 -2.92
N ASP A 43 -3.23 -5.96 -2.66
CA ASP A 43 -3.10 -7.03 -3.65
C ASP A 43 -1.78 -6.97 -4.41
N LEU A 44 -0.67 -6.95 -3.67
CA LEU A 44 0.68 -7.02 -4.23
C LEU A 44 0.93 -8.37 -4.88
N VAL A 45 0.52 -9.44 -4.19
CA VAL A 45 0.53 -10.81 -4.65
C VAL A 45 -0.89 -11.36 -4.79
N TYR A 46 -1.02 -12.62 -5.16
CA TYR A 46 -2.30 -13.31 -5.28
C TYR A 46 -2.21 -14.67 -4.58
N ASP A 47 -2.32 -14.65 -3.25
CA ASP A 47 -2.31 -15.83 -2.36
C ASP A 47 -1.01 -16.66 -2.38
N TYR A 48 0.01 -16.31 -3.16
CA TYR A 48 1.22 -17.10 -3.36
C TYR A 48 2.42 -16.52 -2.63
N LEU A 49 2.88 -17.26 -1.62
CA LEU A 49 3.99 -16.85 -0.76
C LEU A 49 5.33 -16.70 -1.48
N ASP A 50 5.56 -17.48 -2.54
CA ASP A 50 6.79 -17.47 -3.33
C ASP A 50 7.02 -16.17 -4.11
N GLN A 51 5.97 -15.37 -4.32
CA GLN A 51 6.07 -14.10 -5.04
C GLN A 51 6.42 -12.89 -4.17
N TRP A 52 6.38 -13.03 -2.85
CA TRP A 52 6.63 -11.94 -1.92
C TRP A 52 8.02 -11.31 -2.05
N ASP A 53 9.06 -12.14 -2.05
CA ASP A 53 10.44 -11.65 -2.11
C ASP A 53 10.76 -11.06 -3.48
N ASN A 54 10.21 -11.64 -4.56
CA ASN A 54 10.31 -11.11 -5.90
C ASN A 54 9.65 -9.73 -6.01
N MET A 55 8.45 -9.55 -5.43
CA MET A 55 7.76 -8.26 -5.44
C MET A 55 8.49 -7.22 -4.61
N LYS A 56 8.99 -7.58 -3.43
CA LYS A 56 9.81 -6.69 -2.61
C LYS A 56 11.06 -6.24 -3.37
N ASP A 57 11.77 -7.16 -4.02
CA ASP A 57 12.96 -6.85 -4.83
C ASP A 57 12.62 -5.85 -5.94
N VAL A 58 11.59 -6.13 -6.73
CA VAL A 58 11.17 -5.23 -7.82
C VAL A 58 10.83 -3.83 -7.30
N MET A 59 10.03 -3.74 -6.24
CA MET A 59 9.59 -2.44 -5.71
C MET A 59 10.72 -1.65 -5.05
N SER A 60 11.66 -2.33 -4.40
CA SER A 60 12.81 -1.68 -3.73
C SER A 60 13.84 -1.13 -4.71
N ASN A 61 13.83 -1.58 -5.96
CA ASN A 61 14.83 -1.24 -6.97
C ASN A 61 14.28 -0.38 -8.13
N VAL A 62 13.16 0.30 -7.93
CA VAL A 62 12.62 1.23 -8.93
C VAL A 62 13.39 2.54 -8.87
N GLU A 63 14.39 2.67 -9.73
CA GLU A 63 15.16 3.90 -9.85
C GLU A 63 14.35 5.01 -10.54
N ILE A 64 14.55 6.23 -10.07
CA ILE A 64 13.96 7.46 -10.62
C ILE A 64 15.05 8.53 -10.78
N ASN A 65 14.78 9.60 -11.53
CA ASN A 65 15.70 10.71 -11.76
C ASN A 65 17.06 10.24 -12.30
N ASP A 66 17.05 9.36 -13.30
CA ASP A 66 18.23 8.78 -13.93
C ASP A 66 19.22 8.15 -12.94
N GLY A 67 18.70 7.38 -12.00
CA GLY A 67 19.46 6.67 -10.97
C GLY A 67 19.86 7.51 -9.77
N GLN A 68 19.35 8.73 -9.63
CA GLN A 68 19.62 9.59 -8.47
C GLN A 68 18.81 9.26 -7.22
N GLY A 69 17.87 8.31 -7.31
CA GLY A 69 17.06 7.89 -6.19
C GLY A 69 16.14 6.72 -6.52
N TYR A 70 15.44 6.25 -5.53
CA TYR A 70 14.44 5.18 -5.65
C TYR A 70 13.05 5.73 -5.40
N LEU A 71 12.06 5.18 -6.12
CA LEU A 71 10.66 5.51 -5.92
C LEU A 71 10.18 4.95 -4.57
N PRO A 72 9.77 5.80 -3.61
CA PRO A 72 9.17 5.31 -2.38
C PRO A 72 7.80 4.71 -2.65
N PHE A 73 7.55 3.51 -2.14
CA PHE A 73 6.25 2.86 -2.15
C PHE A 73 5.65 2.87 -0.75
N PHE A 74 4.39 3.28 -0.66
CA PHE A 74 3.59 3.24 0.56
C PHE A 74 2.42 2.29 0.31
N ASN A 75 2.47 1.12 0.91
CA ASN A 75 1.59 0.01 0.59
C ASN A 75 0.46 -0.12 1.62
N SER A 76 -0.77 -0.32 1.15
CA SER A 76 -1.83 -0.94 1.92
C SER A 76 -1.78 -2.45 1.72
N ILE A 77 -2.25 -3.23 2.66
CA ILE A 77 -2.46 -4.66 2.50
C ILE A 77 -3.81 -4.92 1.82
N GLY A 78 -3.91 -5.97 1.00
CA GLY A 78 -5.13 -6.44 0.37
C GLY A 78 -5.52 -7.84 0.80
N ASN A 79 -6.69 -8.31 0.40
CA ASN A 79 -7.17 -9.64 0.81
C ASN A 79 -6.30 -10.79 0.27
N HIS A 80 -5.71 -10.64 -0.91
CA HIS A 80 -4.77 -11.62 -1.47
C HIS A 80 -3.35 -11.52 -0.91
N ASP A 81 -3.11 -10.53 -0.07
CA ASP A 81 -1.86 -10.34 0.66
C ASP A 81 -1.90 -11.01 2.05
N HIS A 82 -3.02 -11.59 2.46
CA HIS A 82 -3.14 -12.43 3.64
C HIS A 82 -2.81 -13.89 3.31
N TYR A 83 -2.22 -14.59 4.28
CA TYR A 83 -1.94 -16.02 4.13
C TYR A 83 -3.21 -16.84 4.37
N GLU A 84 -3.67 -17.57 3.37
CA GLU A 84 -4.97 -18.26 3.35
C GLU A 84 -5.13 -19.39 4.39
N ASP A 85 -4.02 -20.03 4.79
CA ASP A 85 -4.01 -21.10 5.78
C ASP A 85 -3.70 -20.62 7.20
N CYS A 86 -3.85 -19.33 7.48
CA CYS A 86 -3.60 -18.74 8.79
C CYS A 86 -4.65 -19.15 9.84
N VAL A 87 -4.24 -19.11 11.10
CA VAL A 87 -5.13 -19.43 12.23
C VAL A 87 -6.07 -18.29 12.58
N ASP A 88 -5.67 -17.06 12.30
CA ASP A 88 -6.42 -15.83 12.50
C ASP A 88 -5.90 -14.72 11.56
N ASP A 89 -6.59 -13.61 11.54
CA ASP A 89 -6.29 -12.45 10.71
C ASP A 89 -4.90 -11.87 10.98
N TYR A 90 -4.49 -11.78 12.25
CA TYR A 90 -3.16 -11.31 12.64
C TYR A 90 -2.04 -12.18 12.06
N ALA A 91 -2.18 -13.50 12.19
CA ALA A 91 -1.21 -14.43 11.60
C ALA A 91 -1.19 -14.34 10.06
N GLY A 92 -2.34 -14.03 9.46
CA GLY A 92 -2.47 -13.85 8.02
C GLY A 92 -1.63 -12.69 7.47
N CYS A 93 -1.45 -11.63 8.26
CA CYS A 93 -0.70 -10.44 7.86
C CYS A 93 0.83 -10.59 7.98
N GLN A 94 1.36 -11.59 8.68
CA GLN A 94 2.79 -11.63 9.05
C GLN A 94 3.74 -11.63 7.85
N ASN A 95 3.42 -12.34 6.78
CA ASN A 95 4.24 -12.34 5.57
C ASN A 95 4.36 -10.95 4.93
N TYR A 96 3.29 -10.16 4.98
CA TYR A 96 3.30 -8.78 4.55
C TYR A 96 4.13 -7.92 5.50
N VAL A 97 3.87 -8.01 6.81
CA VAL A 97 4.53 -7.21 7.84
C VAL A 97 6.05 -7.40 7.84
N ASP A 98 6.53 -8.64 7.69
CA ASP A 98 7.95 -8.96 7.64
C ASP A 98 8.69 -8.34 6.43
N ARG A 99 7.95 -7.96 5.39
CA ARG A 99 8.54 -7.44 4.15
C ARG A 99 8.31 -5.95 3.93
N PHE A 100 7.14 -5.47 4.29
CA PHE A 100 6.69 -4.10 3.96
C PHE A 100 6.41 -3.23 5.19
N GLY A 101 6.46 -3.82 6.39
CA GLY A 101 6.18 -3.09 7.63
C GLY A 101 4.72 -3.15 8.06
N PRO A 102 4.29 -2.31 9.00
CA PRO A 102 2.96 -2.37 9.60
C PRO A 102 1.85 -2.21 8.56
N THR A 103 0.69 -2.81 8.84
CA THR A 103 -0.51 -2.68 8.02
C THR A 103 -1.23 -1.36 8.24
N ASP A 104 -1.15 -0.84 9.48
CA ASP A 104 -1.74 0.41 9.91
C ASP A 104 -0.62 1.43 10.19
N TYR A 105 -0.58 2.51 9.42
CA TYR A 105 0.42 3.57 9.60
C TYR A 105 -0.01 4.89 8.98
N SER A 106 0.66 5.96 9.40
CA SER A 106 0.52 7.29 8.82
C SER A 106 1.86 7.91 8.47
N PHE A 107 1.86 8.89 7.59
CA PHE A 107 3.04 9.65 7.22
C PHE A 107 2.67 11.00 6.60
N ASP A 108 3.58 11.96 6.71
CA ASP A 108 3.42 13.28 6.08
C ASP A 108 4.26 13.41 4.81
N ARG A 109 3.67 14.05 3.79
CA ARG A 109 4.38 14.53 2.61
C ARG A 109 3.91 15.96 2.28
N GLY A 110 4.75 16.93 2.57
CA GLY A 110 4.37 18.34 2.44
C GLY A 110 3.14 18.67 3.31
N ASN A 111 2.13 19.24 2.70
CA ASN A 111 0.87 19.60 3.37
C ASN A 111 -0.17 18.48 3.32
N VAL A 112 0.24 17.25 3.08
CA VAL A 112 -0.66 16.10 3.06
C VAL A 112 -0.28 15.13 4.17
N HIS A 113 -1.24 14.76 4.98
CA HIS A 113 -1.17 13.68 5.94
C HIS A 113 -1.86 12.46 5.37
N PHE A 114 -1.12 11.38 5.22
CA PHE A 114 -1.61 10.11 4.68
C PHE A 114 -1.81 9.11 5.79
N VAL A 115 -2.90 8.36 5.71
CA VAL A 115 -3.18 7.25 6.60
C VAL A 115 -3.59 6.04 5.77
N THR A 116 -3.04 4.88 6.09
CA THR A 116 -3.54 3.60 5.61
C THR A 116 -3.78 2.67 6.78
N MET A 117 -4.82 1.86 6.67
CA MET A 117 -5.13 0.82 7.63
C MET A 117 -5.63 -0.43 6.91
N ASP A 118 -5.36 -1.58 7.49
CA ASP A 118 -5.96 -2.82 7.05
C ASP A 118 -7.46 -2.80 7.29
N ASN A 119 -8.22 -2.92 6.23
CA ASN A 119 -9.69 -3.00 6.30
C ASN A 119 -10.23 -4.33 5.82
N VAL A 120 -9.40 -5.36 5.85
CA VAL A 120 -9.74 -6.75 5.52
C VAL A 120 -9.70 -7.56 6.81
N PHE A 121 -10.81 -8.16 7.21
CA PHE A 121 -10.87 -9.15 8.28
C PHE A 121 -10.85 -10.54 7.65
N TYR A 122 -9.65 -11.07 7.43
CA TYR A 122 -9.48 -12.35 6.78
C TYR A 122 -9.95 -13.50 7.68
N LYS A 123 -10.70 -14.43 7.12
CA LYS A 123 -11.28 -15.55 7.87
C LYS A 123 -10.56 -16.86 7.57
N LYS A 124 -10.69 -17.38 6.40
CA LYS A 124 -10.03 -18.58 5.83
C LYS A 124 -10.54 -18.79 4.41
N HIS A 125 -9.77 -19.55 3.63
CA HIS A 125 -10.19 -19.97 2.30
C HIS A 125 -10.69 -18.83 1.41
N ASN A 126 -9.92 -17.74 1.37
CA ASN A 126 -10.22 -16.56 0.57
C ASN A 126 -11.54 -15.86 0.92
N THR A 127 -12.01 -16.03 2.16
CA THR A 127 -13.18 -15.28 2.66
C THR A 127 -12.74 -14.21 3.65
N TYR A 128 -13.35 -13.04 3.58
CA TYR A 128 -13.10 -11.93 4.49
C TYR A 128 -14.35 -11.07 4.68
N ASP A 129 -14.40 -10.40 5.81
CA ASP A 129 -15.26 -9.23 6.01
C ASP A 129 -14.42 -7.97 5.79
N SER A 130 -15.06 -6.83 5.66
CA SER A 130 -14.38 -5.55 5.55
C SER A 130 -14.88 -4.55 6.57
N GLY A 131 -13.98 -3.71 7.07
CA GLY A 131 -14.31 -2.70 8.06
C GLY A 131 -13.10 -2.29 8.88
N PHE A 132 -13.35 -1.72 10.05
CA PHE A 132 -12.31 -1.35 11.02
C PHE A 132 -12.74 -1.79 12.42
N THR A 133 -11.77 -2.21 13.21
CA THR A 133 -11.96 -2.47 14.63
C THR A 133 -12.09 -1.17 15.41
N ASP A 134 -12.71 -1.24 16.61
CA ASP A 134 -12.75 -0.10 17.52
C ASP A 134 -11.33 0.39 17.88
N ALA A 135 -10.38 -0.53 18.02
CA ALA A 135 -8.98 -0.20 18.29
C ALA A 135 -8.33 0.60 17.16
N GLN A 136 -8.58 0.23 15.91
CA GLN A 136 -8.11 0.99 14.74
C GLN A 136 -8.76 2.38 14.67
N VAL A 137 -10.03 2.49 14.99
CA VAL A 137 -10.73 3.78 15.03
C VAL A 137 -10.16 4.68 16.13
N GLU A 138 -9.88 4.15 17.32
CA GLU A 138 -9.23 4.91 18.40
C GLU A 138 -7.79 5.30 18.04
N TRP A 139 -7.03 4.41 17.38
CA TRP A 139 -5.72 4.72 16.86
C TRP A 139 -5.77 5.88 15.85
N LEU A 140 -6.71 5.83 14.90
CA LEU A 140 -6.91 6.88 13.89
C LEU A 140 -7.23 8.24 14.51
N LYS A 141 -8.09 8.26 15.54
CA LYS A 141 -8.40 9.49 16.28
C LYS A 141 -7.15 10.06 16.95
N ALA A 142 -6.38 9.19 17.64
CA ALA A 142 -5.14 9.59 18.30
C ALA A 142 -4.10 10.10 17.30
N ASP A 143 -3.96 9.46 16.14
CA ASP A 143 -3.08 9.89 15.06
C ASP A 143 -3.48 11.29 14.56
N PHE A 144 -4.76 11.49 14.25
CA PHE A 144 -5.26 12.80 13.86
C PHE A 144 -5.08 13.89 14.93
N ASP A 145 -5.11 13.55 16.21
CA ASP A 145 -4.84 14.48 17.28
C ASP A 145 -3.38 14.92 17.35
N LEU A 146 -2.46 14.12 16.87
CA LEU A 146 -1.04 14.44 16.77
C LEU A 146 -0.68 15.26 15.52
N VAL A 147 -1.56 15.32 14.51
CA VAL A 147 -1.32 16.09 13.29
C VAL A 147 -1.23 17.58 13.64
N LYS A 148 -0.08 18.18 13.38
CA LYS A 148 0.13 19.61 13.54
C LYS A 148 -0.43 20.39 12.36
N ASP A 149 -0.94 21.60 12.61
CA ASP A 149 -1.41 22.52 11.56
C ASP A 149 -2.51 21.91 10.68
N LYS A 150 -3.47 21.24 11.34
CA LYS A 150 -4.55 20.46 10.68
C LYS A 150 -5.34 21.26 9.65
N GLU A 151 -5.58 22.55 9.94
CA GLU A 151 -6.33 23.46 9.08
C GLU A 151 -5.66 23.70 7.72
N ASN A 152 -4.34 23.49 7.62
CA ASN A 152 -3.57 23.69 6.41
C ASN A 152 -3.15 22.35 5.75
N LYS A 153 -3.54 21.21 6.32
CA LYS A 153 -3.21 19.89 5.79
C LYS A 153 -4.41 19.23 5.10
N MET A 154 -4.14 18.62 3.97
CA MET A 154 -5.05 17.65 3.37
C MET A 154 -4.89 16.31 4.09
N LEU A 155 -5.99 15.70 4.49
CA LEU A 155 -6.01 14.33 5.01
C LEU A 155 -6.37 13.37 3.87
N VAL A 156 -5.52 12.39 3.63
CA VAL A 156 -5.74 11.35 2.63
C VAL A 156 -5.74 10.01 3.33
N PHE A 157 -6.89 9.37 3.36
CA PHE A 157 -7.07 8.02 3.85
C PHE A 157 -7.20 7.05 2.67
N TYR A 158 -6.43 5.96 2.67
CA TYR A 158 -6.52 4.92 1.65
C TYR A 158 -6.47 3.53 2.27
N ALA A 159 -7.20 2.59 1.68
CA ALA A 159 -7.27 1.20 2.09
C ALA A 159 -7.63 0.34 0.87
N HIS A 160 -7.57 -0.98 1.03
CA HIS A 160 -7.81 -1.91 -0.07
C HIS A 160 -9.28 -1.98 -0.46
N VAL A 161 -10.15 -2.30 0.49
CA VAL A 161 -11.60 -2.41 0.21
C VAL A 161 -12.21 -1.02 0.12
N PRO A 162 -12.92 -0.70 -0.98
CA PRO A 162 -13.55 0.60 -1.14
C PRO A 162 -14.54 0.92 -0.01
N PHE A 163 -14.50 2.16 0.47
CA PHE A 163 -15.50 2.66 1.39
C PHE A 163 -16.85 2.70 0.70
N ARG A 164 -17.75 1.83 1.07
CA ARG A 164 -19.15 1.95 0.67
C ARG A 164 -19.76 3.01 1.57
N GLY A 165 -20.14 4.14 1.01
CA GLY A 165 -21.00 5.08 1.69
C GLY A 165 -22.23 4.32 2.17
N GLY A 166 -22.36 4.15 3.48
CA GLY A 166 -23.52 3.49 4.05
C GLY A 166 -24.73 4.33 3.69
N ALA A 167 -25.58 3.82 2.81
CA ALA A 167 -26.96 4.24 2.83
C ALA A 167 -27.49 3.74 4.18
N GLU A 168 -27.57 4.61 5.16
CA GLU A 168 -28.32 4.34 6.37
C GLU A 168 -29.73 3.93 5.94
N LYS A 169 -30.11 2.72 6.30
CA LYS A 169 -31.50 2.28 6.22
C LYS A 169 -32.19 2.62 7.52
#